data_39a2039f7d0a7dde8017819948c4c592
#
_entry.id   39a2039f7d0a7dde8017819948c4c592
#
_cell.length_a   1.000
_cell.length_b   1.000
_cell.length_c   1.000
_cell.angle_alpha   90.00
_cell.angle_beta   90.00
_cell.angle_gamma   90.00
#
_symmetry.space_group_name_H-M   'P 1'
#
loop_
_entity.id
_entity.type
_entity.pdbx_description
1 polymer ?
#
loop_
_entity_poly.entity_id
_entity_poly.type
_entity_poly.pdbx_seq_one_letter_code
_entity_poly.pdbx_strand_id
1 'polypeptide(L)'
;MVSFIISLVALVLGYMLYGKFVAKVFGPDDRPTPAVTKADGVDFMVLPSWKIFMIQFLNIAGTGPIFGAIMGAWYGPVAYLWIIFGCIFAGAMHDYMSGMLSIRNGGAGLPELVGKYLGGATKKVMLVFSVLLLMMVGAVFVYSPAVILKDIWGSQMMWILVIFLYYIIATLLPIDKIIGKVYPLFAFSLLFMAGALMIGLFLKWPTLPELWSNLSDSNLNENPAWLGAEGYMAVNPLFPCLFITIACGAISGFHATQSPLMARCMKNEKMGRPIFYGAMITEGAVALIWATVSMYFFYYGGWRECVTPEMAQEFIAQADGGKSLLQNFTAPQVVKLVCSSWLGVAGGILALLGVVAAPITSGDTALRSARLIIAEFIGLEQRSMRKRLYVCIPLFAATVGILVWQMENPDGFNIIWQYFGWANQTLSVFTLWTITVCLVQQKKPFIITLVPALFMTVVCSTFLLISPQALGLDGTLGYSGSVIILVVALVWFFSWFKKRNK
;
A
#
# COMPACT_ATOMS: atom_id res chain seq x y z
N MET A 1 -9.21 -19.57 -13.33
CA MET A 1 -9.64 -18.32 -14.00
C MET A 1 -10.99 -17.79 -13.52
N VAL A 2 -11.92 -18.66 -13.13
CA VAL A 2 -13.27 -18.22 -12.71
C VAL A 2 -13.24 -17.34 -11.48
N SER A 3 -12.50 -17.72 -10.43
CA SER A 3 -12.34 -16.90 -9.22
C SER A 3 -11.75 -15.52 -9.52
N PHE A 4 -10.78 -15.43 -10.43
CA PHE A 4 -10.21 -14.15 -10.86
C PHE A 4 -11.26 -13.24 -11.54
N ILE A 5 -12.04 -13.80 -12.49
CA ILE A 5 -13.07 -13.02 -13.21
C ILE A 5 -14.15 -12.54 -12.25
N ILE A 6 -14.64 -13.41 -11.37
CA ILE A 6 -15.62 -13.03 -10.34
C ILE A 6 -15.07 -11.91 -9.47
N SER A 7 -13.81 -12.00 -9.08
CA SER A 7 -13.11 -11.00 -8.25
C SER A 7 -13.02 -9.65 -8.94
N LEU A 8 -12.67 -9.64 -10.23
CA LEU A 8 -12.58 -8.41 -11.02
C LEU A 8 -13.96 -7.75 -11.19
N VAL A 9 -14.99 -8.54 -11.50
CA VAL A 9 -16.38 -8.05 -11.58
C VAL A 9 -16.84 -7.49 -10.23
N ALA A 10 -16.50 -8.16 -9.12
CA ALA A 10 -16.84 -7.69 -7.78
C ALA A 10 -16.21 -6.32 -7.45
N LEU A 11 -14.95 -6.06 -7.83
CA LEU A 11 -14.32 -4.74 -7.66
C LEU A 11 -15.06 -3.65 -8.44
N VAL A 12 -15.44 -3.93 -9.71
CA VAL A 12 -16.20 -2.98 -10.53
C VAL A 12 -17.58 -2.69 -9.91
N LEU A 13 -18.30 -3.74 -9.49
CA LEU A 13 -19.59 -3.58 -8.81
C LEU A 13 -19.43 -2.84 -7.47
N GLY A 14 -18.36 -3.09 -6.73
CA GLY A 14 -18.00 -2.37 -5.51
C GLY A 14 -17.86 -0.87 -5.74
N TYR A 15 -17.17 -0.46 -6.81
CA TYR A 15 -17.09 0.94 -7.21
C TYR A 15 -18.46 1.53 -7.57
N MET A 16 -19.24 0.79 -8.35
CA MET A 16 -20.54 1.28 -8.87
C MET A 16 -21.61 1.38 -7.79
N LEU A 17 -21.67 0.43 -6.86
CA LEU A 17 -22.72 0.32 -5.86
C LEU A 17 -22.27 0.88 -4.51
N TYR A 18 -21.29 0.25 -3.88
CA TYR A 18 -20.84 0.62 -2.55
C TYR A 18 -20.12 1.98 -2.55
N GLY A 19 -19.33 2.29 -3.57
CA GLY A 19 -18.70 3.59 -3.72
C GLY A 19 -19.70 4.76 -3.85
N LYS A 20 -20.86 4.55 -4.50
CA LYS A 20 -21.96 5.53 -4.53
C LYS A 20 -22.60 5.69 -3.15
N PHE A 21 -22.80 4.58 -2.44
CA PHE A 21 -23.34 4.60 -1.10
C PHE A 21 -22.43 5.35 -0.12
N VAL A 22 -21.13 5.05 -0.12
CA VAL A 22 -20.14 5.75 0.72
C VAL A 22 -20.09 7.24 0.42
N ALA A 23 -20.13 7.62 -0.87
CA ALA A 23 -20.19 9.02 -1.27
C ALA A 23 -21.48 9.70 -0.77
N LYS A 24 -22.62 9.03 -0.84
CA LYS A 24 -23.91 9.55 -0.31
C LYS A 24 -23.85 9.73 1.21
N VAL A 25 -23.23 8.81 1.95
CA VAL A 25 -23.05 8.92 3.40
C VAL A 25 -22.18 10.14 3.75
N PHE A 26 -21.09 10.36 3.02
CA PHE A 26 -20.25 11.54 3.26
C PHE A 26 -21.00 12.85 2.89
N GLY A 27 -21.67 12.88 1.74
CA GLY A 27 -22.41 14.03 1.23
C GLY A 27 -21.48 15.15 0.75
N PRO A 28 -20.78 14.96 -0.39
CA PRO A 28 -19.96 16.00 -1.00
C PRO A 28 -20.85 17.11 -1.55
N ASP A 29 -20.41 18.37 -1.42
CA ASP A 29 -21.13 19.56 -1.88
C ASP A 29 -20.23 20.48 -2.72
N ASP A 30 -20.73 21.68 -3.04
CA ASP A 30 -20.05 22.66 -3.89
C ASP A 30 -19.27 23.72 -3.10
N ARG A 31 -18.95 23.46 -1.83
CA ARG A 31 -18.12 24.38 -1.04
C ARG A 31 -16.74 24.56 -1.66
N PRO A 32 -16.14 25.75 -1.53
CA PRO A 32 -14.78 25.97 -2.01
C PRO A 32 -13.78 25.09 -1.26
N THR A 33 -12.89 24.43 -2.02
CA THR A 33 -11.86 23.55 -1.47
C THR A 33 -10.62 24.32 -1.04
N PRO A 34 -9.73 23.71 -0.23
CA PRO A 34 -8.45 24.32 0.15
C PRO A 34 -7.57 24.70 -1.04
N ALA A 35 -7.64 23.96 -2.15
CA ALA A 35 -6.93 24.29 -3.39
C ALA A 35 -7.27 25.69 -3.92
N VAL A 36 -8.51 26.15 -3.67
CA VAL A 36 -8.98 27.46 -4.10
C VAL A 36 -8.77 28.51 -3.02
N THR A 37 -9.11 28.20 -1.75
CA THR A 37 -9.12 29.17 -0.66
C THR A 37 -7.76 29.44 -0.05
N LYS A 38 -6.80 28.52 -0.19
CA LYS A 38 -5.46 28.59 0.40
C LYS A 38 -4.35 28.50 -0.63
N ALA A 39 -4.64 28.77 -1.91
CA ALA A 39 -3.66 28.67 -2.99
C ALA A 39 -2.35 29.38 -2.66
N ASP A 40 -1.24 28.66 -2.68
CA ASP A 40 0.11 29.17 -2.36
C ASP A 40 1.10 28.95 -3.51
N GLY A 41 0.69 28.25 -4.58
CA GLY A 41 1.52 27.91 -5.72
C GLY A 41 2.63 26.88 -5.42
N VAL A 42 2.56 26.18 -4.29
CA VAL A 42 3.56 25.18 -3.89
C VAL A 42 2.92 23.84 -3.58
N ASP A 43 2.09 23.79 -2.55
CA ASP A 43 1.41 22.59 -2.08
C ASP A 43 -0.14 22.72 -2.24
N PHE A 44 -0.66 23.94 -2.32
CA PHE A 44 -2.08 24.25 -2.57
C PHE A 44 -2.24 24.87 -3.94
N MET A 45 -2.77 24.11 -4.88
CA MET A 45 -3.02 24.56 -6.25
C MET A 45 -4.08 23.71 -6.94
N VAL A 46 -4.83 24.31 -7.88
CA VAL A 46 -5.83 23.56 -8.64
C VAL A 46 -5.18 22.79 -9.77
N LEU A 47 -5.36 21.48 -9.79
CA LEU A 47 -4.96 20.61 -10.90
C LEU A 47 -6.20 20.01 -11.59
N PRO A 48 -6.11 19.62 -12.89
CA PRO A 48 -7.16 18.88 -13.58
C PRO A 48 -7.45 17.54 -12.92
N SER A 49 -8.72 17.16 -12.78
CA SER A 49 -9.15 15.97 -12.03
C SER A 49 -8.52 14.67 -12.53
N TRP A 50 -8.32 14.51 -13.84
CA TRP A 50 -7.66 13.33 -14.40
C TRP A 50 -6.19 13.23 -13.96
N LYS A 51 -5.48 14.36 -13.85
CA LYS A 51 -4.10 14.38 -13.33
C LYS A 51 -4.09 14.03 -11.86
N ILE A 52 -5.03 14.56 -11.08
CA ILE A 52 -5.14 14.23 -9.64
C ILE A 52 -5.39 12.73 -9.46
N PHE A 53 -6.27 12.14 -10.29
CA PHE A 53 -6.50 10.69 -10.27
C PHE A 53 -5.20 9.90 -10.55
N MET A 54 -4.49 10.24 -11.62
CA MET A 54 -3.24 9.57 -11.99
C MET A 54 -2.16 9.72 -10.90
N ILE A 55 -2.06 10.91 -10.30
CA ILE A 55 -1.11 11.16 -9.21
C ILE A 55 -1.52 10.39 -7.97
N GLN A 56 -2.82 10.43 -7.58
CA GLN A 56 -3.32 9.67 -6.43
C GLN A 56 -3.08 8.19 -6.62
N PHE A 57 -3.47 7.64 -7.78
CA PHE A 57 -3.26 6.23 -8.09
C PHE A 57 -1.79 5.84 -7.96
N LEU A 58 -0.88 6.60 -8.56
CA LEU A 58 0.55 6.28 -8.51
C LEU A 58 1.16 6.46 -7.11
N ASN A 59 0.66 7.44 -6.33
CA ASN A 59 1.11 7.65 -4.94
C ASN A 59 0.77 6.46 -4.04
N ILE A 60 -0.41 5.87 -4.23
CA ILE A 60 -0.86 4.72 -3.44
C ILE A 60 -0.34 3.40 -4.00
N ALA A 61 -0.31 3.24 -5.32
CA ALA A 61 0.13 2.04 -6.02
C ALA A 61 1.67 1.98 -6.15
N GLY A 62 2.39 2.04 -5.04
CA GLY A 62 3.82 1.78 -4.97
C GLY A 62 4.16 0.32 -5.31
N THR A 63 5.16 -0.25 -4.66
CA THR A 63 5.46 -1.70 -4.80
C THR A 63 4.46 -2.58 -4.05
N GLY A 64 3.68 -2.01 -3.13
CA GLY A 64 2.77 -2.75 -2.25
C GLY A 64 1.74 -3.63 -2.95
N PRO A 65 0.93 -3.12 -3.91
CA PRO A 65 -0.06 -3.93 -4.61
C PRO A 65 0.56 -4.98 -5.55
N ILE A 66 1.84 -4.83 -5.87
CA ILE A 66 2.60 -5.78 -6.69
C ILE A 66 3.26 -6.83 -5.80
N PHE A 67 4.20 -6.41 -4.95
CA PHE A 67 4.99 -7.33 -4.13
C PHE A 67 4.16 -7.99 -3.03
N GLY A 68 3.26 -7.22 -2.40
CA GLY A 68 2.33 -7.77 -1.42
C GLY A 68 1.39 -8.82 -2.02
N ALA A 69 0.90 -8.60 -3.25
CA ALA A 69 0.07 -9.56 -3.95
C ALA A 69 0.86 -10.82 -4.40
N ILE A 70 2.12 -10.65 -4.83
CA ILE A 70 3.02 -11.77 -5.15
C ILE A 70 3.23 -12.66 -3.92
N MET A 71 3.59 -12.08 -2.79
CA MET A 71 3.77 -12.82 -1.54
C MET A 71 2.43 -13.36 -1.00
N GLY A 72 1.35 -12.62 -1.17
CA GLY A 72 0.01 -13.04 -0.78
C GLY A 72 -0.51 -14.24 -1.56
N ALA A 73 -0.04 -14.43 -2.81
CA ALA A 73 -0.36 -15.61 -3.60
C ALA A 73 0.11 -16.93 -2.96
N TRP A 74 1.06 -16.88 -2.02
CA TRP A 74 1.50 -18.05 -1.26
C TRP A 74 0.42 -18.64 -0.37
N TYR A 75 -0.59 -17.84 0.00
CA TYR A 75 -1.80 -18.30 0.72
C TYR A 75 -2.86 -18.88 -0.22
N GLY A 76 -2.61 -18.90 -1.54
CA GLY A 76 -3.55 -19.38 -2.53
C GLY A 76 -4.72 -18.42 -2.79
N PRO A 77 -5.83 -18.94 -3.34
CA PRO A 77 -6.95 -18.11 -3.84
C PRO A 77 -7.71 -17.37 -2.74
N VAL A 78 -7.50 -17.67 -1.46
CA VAL A 78 -8.06 -16.89 -0.34
C VAL A 78 -7.57 -15.43 -0.38
N ALA A 79 -6.41 -15.17 -1.01
CA ALA A 79 -5.92 -13.82 -1.27
C ALA A 79 -6.92 -12.97 -2.07
N TYR A 80 -7.70 -13.57 -2.99
CA TYR A 80 -8.75 -12.86 -3.74
C TYR A 80 -9.83 -12.31 -2.81
N LEU A 81 -10.25 -13.09 -1.82
CA LEU A 81 -11.28 -12.64 -0.87
C LEU A 81 -10.81 -11.41 -0.10
N TRP A 82 -9.54 -11.44 0.37
CA TRP A 82 -9.02 -10.30 1.08
C TRP A 82 -8.85 -9.06 0.18
N ILE A 83 -8.34 -9.22 -1.04
CA ILE A 83 -8.24 -8.10 -1.99
C ILE A 83 -9.63 -7.51 -2.26
N ILE A 84 -10.65 -8.34 -2.55
CA ILE A 84 -11.99 -7.86 -2.87
C ILE A 84 -12.64 -7.17 -1.68
N PHE A 85 -12.82 -7.90 -0.57
CA PHE A 85 -13.54 -7.38 0.59
C PHE A 85 -12.78 -6.27 1.28
N GLY A 86 -11.45 -6.41 1.42
CA GLY A 86 -10.58 -5.39 1.96
C GLY A 86 -10.61 -4.12 1.12
N CYS A 87 -10.45 -4.23 -0.20
CA CYS A 87 -10.45 -3.06 -1.08
C CYS A 87 -11.81 -2.35 -1.09
N ILE A 88 -12.93 -3.07 -1.28
CA ILE A 88 -14.26 -2.44 -1.42
C ILE A 88 -14.73 -1.84 -0.09
N PHE A 89 -14.73 -2.63 0.98
CA PHE A 89 -15.40 -2.25 2.23
C PHE A 89 -14.50 -1.55 3.23
N ALA A 90 -13.19 -1.73 3.11
CA ALA A 90 -12.23 -1.07 3.99
C ALA A 90 -11.38 -0.02 3.23
N GLY A 91 -10.53 -0.43 2.30
CA GLY A 91 -9.53 0.43 1.68
C GLY A 91 -10.10 1.60 0.88
N ALA A 92 -10.98 1.34 -0.08
CA ALA A 92 -11.54 2.41 -0.91
C ALA A 92 -12.42 3.38 -0.11
N MET A 93 -13.15 2.87 0.88
CA MET A 93 -13.90 3.69 1.82
C MET A 93 -12.96 4.52 2.71
N HIS A 94 -11.87 3.90 3.24
CA HIS A 94 -10.84 4.57 4.03
C HIS A 94 -10.19 5.71 3.23
N ASP A 95 -9.76 5.46 2.00
CA ASP A 95 -9.08 6.45 1.16
C ASP A 95 -10.02 7.61 0.79
N TYR A 96 -11.26 7.28 0.41
CA TYR A 96 -12.26 8.29 0.12
C TYR A 96 -12.54 9.18 1.33
N MET A 97 -12.84 8.57 2.48
CA MET A 97 -13.19 9.32 3.69
C MET A 97 -12.02 10.15 4.21
N SER A 98 -10.79 9.60 4.21
CA SER A 98 -9.59 10.32 4.68
C SER A 98 -9.27 11.52 3.79
N GLY A 99 -9.34 11.36 2.46
CA GLY A 99 -9.16 12.45 1.51
C GLY A 99 -10.22 13.55 1.66
N MET A 100 -11.47 13.16 1.76
CA MET A 100 -12.59 14.11 1.95
C MET A 100 -12.54 14.81 3.30
N LEU A 101 -12.12 14.11 4.38
CA LEU A 101 -11.89 14.75 5.68
C LEU A 101 -10.75 15.77 5.61
N SER A 102 -9.67 15.46 4.90
CA SER A 102 -8.59 16.42 4.67
C SER A 102 -9.10 17.67 3.95
N ILE A 103 -9.89 17.53 2.88
CA ILE A 103 -10.50 18.67 2.17
C ILE A 103 -11.31 19.55 3.15
N ARG A 104 -12.19 18.95 3.92
CA ARG A 104 -13.07 19.67 4.86
C ARG A 104 -12.36 20.26 6.08
N ASN A 105 -11.14 19.81 6.34
CA ASN A 105 -10.27 20.35 7.38
C ASN A 105 -9.10 21.16 6.80
N GLY A 106 -9.30 21.83 5.67
CA GLY A 106 -8.37 22.80 5.11
C GLY A 106 -7.08 22.18 4.56
N GLY A 107 -7.12 20.91 4.12
CA GLY A 107 -5.97 20.17 3.62
C GLY A 107 -5.09 19.61 4.75
N ALA A 108 -5.64 19.42 5.95
CA ALA A 108 -4.90 18.92 7.12
C ALA A 108 -4.33 17.51 6.87
N GLY A 109 -3.13 17.26 7.39
CA GLY A 109 -2.48 15.96 7.39
C GLY A 109 -3.11 14.96 8.37
N LEU A 110 -2.75 13.69 8.24
CA LEU A 110 -3.31 12.61 9.07
C LEU A 110 -3.17 12.87 10.59
N PRO A 111 -2.01 13.26 11.15
CA PRO A 111 -1.89 13.50 12.60
C PRO A 111 -2.79 14.62 13.11
N GLU A 112 -3.03 15.65 12.31
CA GLU A 112 -3.96 16.74 12.65
C GLU A 112 -5.40 16.23 12.70
N LEU A 113 -5.81 15.42 11.73
CA LEU A 113 -7.14 14.81 11.71
C LEU A 113 -7.33 13.87 12.91
N VAL A 114 -6.34 13.02 13.20
CA VAL A 114 -6.34 12.15 14.38
C VAL A 114 -6.46 12.98 15.66
N GLY A 115 -5.68 14.04 15.78
CA GLY A 115 -5.73 14.94 16.92
C GLY A 115 -7.07 15.59 17.15
N LYS A 116 -7.74 16.02 16.08
CA LYS A 116 -9.07 16.64 16.12
C LYS A 116 -10.14 15.69 16.64
N TYR A 117 -10.09 14.42 16.27
CA TYR A 117 -11.16 13.46 16.56
C TYR A 117 -10.84 12.51 17.71
N LEU A 118 -9.57 12.11 17.88
CA LEU A 118 -9.13 11.14 18.92
C LEU A 118 -8.33 11.80 20.05
N GLY A 119 -8.02 13.11 19.95
CA GLY A 119 -7.40 13.89 21.02
C GLY A 119 -5.89 14.11 20.86
N GLY A 120 -5.36 15.05 21.66
CA GLY A 120 -4.00 15.58 21.50
C GLY A 120 -2.88 14.57 21.81
N ALA A 121 -3.11 13.63 22.73
CA ALA A 121 -2.13 12.57 23.01
C ALA A 121 -1.95 11.66 21.80
N THR A 122 -3.06 11.21 21.19
CA THR A 122 -3.05 10.39 19.98
C THR A 122 -2.42 11.11 18.79
N LYS A 123 -2.62 12.45 18.68
CA LYS A 123 -1.93 13.29 17.67
C LYS A 123 -0.42 13.16 17.75
N LYS A 124 0.15 13.27 18.97
CA LYS A 124 1.62 13.20 19.16
C LYS A 124 2.17 11.82 18.80
N VAL A 125 1.48 10.76 19.22
CA VAL A 125 1.85 9.38 18.86
C VAL A 125 1.80 9.20 17.34
N MET A 126 0.73 9.65 16.70
CA MET A 126 0.56 9.52 15.25
C MET A 126 1.54 10.36 14.45
N LEU A 127 1.97 11.51 14.96
CA LEU A 127 3.02 12.29 14.35
C LEU A 127 4.32 11.49 14.23
N VAL A 128 4.83 11.00 15.38
CA VAL A 128 6.07 10.24 15.43
C VAL A 128 5.96 8.98 14.58
N PHE A 129 4.86 8.25 14.74
CA PHE A 129 4.61 7.00 14.02
C PHE A 129 4.53 7.21 12.50
N SER A 130 3.79 8.24 12.05
CA SER A 130 3.69 8.56 10.62
C SER A 130 5.03 9.00 10.03
N VAL A 131 5.81 9.81 10.72
CA VAL A 131 7.13 10.26 10.25
C VAL A 131 8.10 9.09 10.13
N LEU A 132 8.14 8.21 11.14
CA LEU A 132 8.97 7.00 11.10
C LEU A 132 8.58 6.08 9.93
N LEU A 133 7.27 5.83 9.75
CA LEU A 133 6.79 5.06 8.61
C LEU A 133 7.23 5.67 7.28
N LEU A 134 7.04 6.99 7.11
CA LEU A 134 7.35 7.67 5.85
C LEU A 134 8.87 7.70 5.55
N MET A 135 9.71 7.69 6.58
CA MET A 135 11.16 7.50 6.41
C MET A 135 11.50 6.07 5.98
N MET A 136 10.87 5.05 6.58
CA MET A 136 11.04 3.65 6.16
C MET A 136 10.58 3.45 4.71
N VAL A 137 9.43 4.03 4.33
CA VAL A 137 8.95 4.05 2.94
C VAL A 137 10.00 4.68 2.02
N GLY A 138 10.54 5.84 2.40
CA GLY A 138 11.60 6.52 1.65
C GLY A 138 12.81 5.61 1.42
N ALA A 139 13.29 4.93 2.45
CA ALA A 139 14.45 4.02 2.36
C ALA A 139 14.16 2.79 1.47
N VAL A 140 13.05 2.09 1.71
CA VAL A 140 12.63 0.90 0.94
C VAL A 140 12.41 1.25 -0.53
N PHE A 141 11.81 2.40 -0.82
CA PHE A 141 11.45 2.82 -2.18
C PHE A 141 12.60 3.51 -2.93
N VAL A 142 13.74 3.74 -2.28
CA VAL A 142 15.03 3.97 -2.95
C VAL A 142 15.70 2.65 -3.28
N TYR A 143 15.73 1.71 -2.33
CA TYR A 143 16.48 0.46 -2.45
C TYR A 143 15.86 -0.48 -3.50
N SER A 144 14.55 -0.72 -3.43
CA SER A 144 13.89 -1.71 -4.29
C SER A 144 14.00 -1.44 -5.80
N PRO A 145 13.78 -0.21 -6.33
CA PRO A 145 14.03 0.05 -7.74
C PRO A 145 15.51 0.01 -8.11
N ALA A 146 16.43 0.38 -7.20
CA ALA A 146 17.86 0.28 -7.45
C ALA A 146 18.31 -1.16 -7.65
N VAL A 147 17.73 -2.12 -6.92
CA VAL A 147 17.96 -3.56 -7.12
C VAL A 147 17.50 -4.04 -8.50
N ILE A 148 16.37 -3.54 -8.99
CA ILE A 148 15.86 -3.90 -10.33
C ILE A 148 16.72 -3.25 -11.43
N LEU A 149 17.07 -1.98 -11.27
CA LEU A 149 17.78 -1.20 -12.28
C LEU A 149 19.23 -1.61 -12.48
N LYS A 150 19.93 -2.10 -11.41
CA LYS A 150 21.30 -2.59 -11.54
C LYS A 150 21.44 -3.73 -12.55
N ASP A 151 20.39 -4.54 -12.69
CA ASP A 151 20.37 -5.66 -13.62
C ASP A 151 20.17 -5.21 -15.09
N ILE A 152 19.74 -3.95 -15.29
CA ILE A 152 19.58 -3.37 -16.62
C ILE A 152 20.86 -2.63 -17.01
N TRP A 153 21.36 -1.76 -16.14
CA TRP A 153 22.56 -0.96 -16.37
C TRP A 153 23.09 -0.34 -15.08
N GLY A 154 24.42 -0.25 -14.96
CA GLY A 154 25.12 0.43 -13.87
C GLY A 154 25.19 -0.38 -12.58
N SER A 155 25.49 0.28 -11.47
CA SER A 155 25.58 -0.33 -10.14
C SER A 155 24.39 0.04 -9.27
N GLN A 156 24.09 -0.80 -8.29
CA GLN A 156 23.04 -0.53 -7.30
C GLN A 156 23.26 0.80 -6.56
N MET A 157 24.51 1.08 -6.16
CA MET A 157 24.87 2.31 -5.46
C MET A 157 24.63 3.55 -6.33
N MET A 158 24.98 3.48 -7.61
CA MET A 158 24.70 4.57 -8.56
C MET A 158 23.21 4.88 -8.60
N TRP A 159 22.36 3.88 -8.71
CA TRP A 159 20.91 4.06 -8.76
C TRP A 159 20.34 4.57 -7.43
N ILE A 160 20.85 4.10 -6.29
CA ILE A 160 20.48 4.64 -4.97
C ILE A 160 20.76 6.14 -4.92
N LEU A 161 21.94 6.57 -5.34
CA LEU A 161 22.31 7.99 -5.35
C LEU A 161 21.43 8.81 -6.30
N VAL A 162 21.15 8.32 -7.51
CA VAL A 162 20.30 9.00 -8.49
C VAL A 162 18.87 9.15 -7.97
N ILE A 163 18.28 8.08 -7.45
CA ILE A 163 16.90 8.10 -6.94
C ILE A 163 16.80 8.99 -5.70
N PHE A 164 17.76 8.92 -4.79
CA PHE A 164 17.75 9.74 -3.58
C PHE A 164 17.94 11.24 -3.91
N LEU A 165 18.81 11.56 -4.85
CA LEU A 165 18.95 12.93 -5.36
C LEU A 165 17.63 13.44 -5.99
N TYR A 166 16.96 12.59 -6.76
CA TYR A 166 15.62 12.90 -7.27
C TYR A 166 14.64 13.19 -6.13
N TYR A 167 14.63 12.41 -5.03
CA TYR A 167 13.76 12.64 -3.88
C TYR A 167 14.01 14.00 -3.21
N ILE A 168 15.27 14.38 -3.07
CA ILE A 168 15.65 15.70 -2.52
C ILE A 168 15.06 16.80 -3.40
N ILE A 169 15.27 16.72 -4.71
CA ILE A 169 14.78 17.71 -5.66
C ILE A 169 13.24 17.76 -5.66
N ALA A 170 12.60 16.61 -5.77
CA ALA A 170 11.14 16.51 -5.85
C ALA A 170 10.45 17.01 -4.56
N THR A 171 11.01 16.71 -3.39
CA THR A 171 10.46 17.14 -2.09
C THR A 171 10.56 18.65 -1.89
N LEU A 172 11.59 19.29 -2.45
CA LEU A 172 11.84 20.73 -2.31
C LEU A 172 11.06 21.58 -3.32
N LEU A 173 10.77 21.06 -4.53
CA LEU A 173 10.09 21.80 -5.58
C LEU A 173 8.55 21.83 -5.39
N PRO A 174 7.85 22.81 -5.99
CA PRO A 174 6.40 22.81 -6.08
C PRO A 174 5.85 21.54 -6.74
N ILE A 175 4.67 21.11 -6.32
CA ILE A 175 4.06 19.83 -6.72
C ILE A 175 3.80 19.73 -8.24
N ASP A 176 3.49 20.84 -8.92
CA ASP A 176 3.21 20.89 -10.36
C ASP A 176 4.46 20.72 -11.23
N LYS A 177 5.64 21.05 -10.71
CA LYS A 177 6.89 21.07 -11.50
C LYS A 177 7.33 19.67 -11.92
N ILE A 178 7.31 18.71 -11.02
CA ILE A 178 7.72 17.34 -11.29
C ILE A 178 6.50 16.41 -11.23
N ILE A 179 5.81 16.35 -10.10
CA ILE A 179 4.70 15.45 -9.87
C ILE A 179 3.60 15.63 -10.91
N GLY A 180 3.16 16.88 -11.13
CA GLY A 180 2.09 17.17 -12.10
C GLY A 180 2.43 16.89 -13.57
N LYS A 181 3.71 16.71 -13.94
CA LYS A 181 4.15 16.44 -15.31
C LYS A 181 4.58 15.02 -15.57
N VAL A 182 5.34 14.44 -14.65
CA VAL A 182 6.00 13.13 -14.82
C VAL A 182 5.10 11.97 -14.38
N TYR A 183 4.35 12.15 -13.30
CA TYR A 183 3.52 11.08 -12.74
C TYR A 183 2.45 10.53 -13.69
N PRO A 184 1.72 11.34 -14.49
CA PRO A 184 0.76 10.78 -15.43
C PRO A 184 1.37 9.79 -16.41
N LEU A 185 2.63 10.01 -16.83
CA LEU A 185 3.35 9.09 -17.73
C LEU A 185 3.66 7.76 -17.02
N PHE A 186 4.14 7.84 -15.78
CA PHE A 186 4.45 6.66 -14.99
C PHE A 186 3.20 5.86 -14.60
N ALA A 187 2.10 6.56 -14.26
CA ALA A 187 0.82 5.92 -14.01
C ALA A 187 0.31 5.17 -15.26
N PHE A 188 0.49 5.76 -16.44
CA PHE A 188 0.16 5.09 -17.70
C PHE A 188 1.01 3.83 -17.91
N SER A 189 2.33 3.87 -17.65
CA SER A 189 3.21 2.70 -17.77
C SER A 189 2.79 1.57 -16.81
N LEU A 190 2.40 1.91 -15.58
CA LEU A 190 1.90 0.95 -14.60
C LEU A 190 0.55 0.33 -15.02
N LEU A 191 -0.38 1.15 -15.52
CA LEU A 191 -1.66 0.67 -16.05
C LEU A 191 -1.48 -0.16 -17.32
N PHE A 192 -0.54 0.22 -18.20
CA PHE A 192 -0.18 -0.57 -19.37
C PHE A 192 0.31 -1.96 -18.96
N MET A 193 1.23 -2.04 -18.01
CA MET A 193 1.72 -3.31 -17.48
C MET A 193 0.57 -4.19 -16.97
N ALA A 194 -0.29 -3.63 -16.11
CA ALA A 194 -1.42 -4.36 -15.56
C ALA A 194 -2.39 -4.83 -16.66
N GLY A 195 -2.70 -3.97 -17.62
CA GLY A 195 -3.55 -4.32 -18.77
C GLY A 195 -2.93 -5.38 -19.66
N ALA A 196 -1.64 -5.29 -19.96
CA ALA A 196 -0.93 -6.28 -20.76
C ALA A 196 -0.86 -7.66 -20.07
N LEU A 197 -0.60 -7.69 -18.76
CA LEU A 197 -0.64 -8.93 -17.98
C LEU A 197 -2.06 -9.52 -17.92
N MET A 198 -3.07 -8.67 -17.76
CA MET A 198 -4.48 -9.12 -17.81
C MET A 198 -4.84 -9.72 -19.16
N ILE A 199 -4.43 -9.09 -20.27
CA ILE A 199 -4.62 -9.66 -21.63
C ILE A 199 -3.86 -10.99 -21.73
N GLY A 200 -2.63 -11.07 -21.24
CA GLY A 200 -1.86 -12.30 -21.19
C GLY A 200 -2.56 -13.43 -20.43
N LEU A 201 -3.17 -13.12 -19.29
CA LEU A 201 -4.00 -14.10 -18.54
C LEU A 201 -5.19 -14.62 -19.36
N PHE A 202 -5.89 -13.75 -20.07
CA PHE A 202 -7.02 -14.17 -20.93
C PHE A 202 -6.58 -14.96 -22.16
N LEU A 203 -5.44 -14.63 -22.75
CA LEU A 203 -4.90 -15.34 -23.92
C LEU A 203 -4.32 -16.72 -23.55
N LYS A 204 -3.58 -16.80 -22.44
CA LYS A 204 -2.99 -18.05 -21.96
C LYS A 204 -4.03 -18.97 -21.31
N TRP A 205 -5.04 -18.40 -20.68
CA TRP A 205 -6.06 -19.10 -19.90
C TRP A 205 -5.50 -20.20 -18.99
N PRO A 206 -4.54 -19.86 -18.10
CA PRO A 206 -3.78 -20.85 -17.37
C PRO A 206 -4.64 -21.61 -16.36
N THR A 207 -4.20 -22.80 -15.99
CA THR A 207 -4.74 -23.50 -14.83
C THR A 207 -4.33 -22.74 -13.58
N LEU A 208 -5.30 -22.41 -12.71
CA LEU A 208 -5.11 -21.67 -11.47
C LEU A 208 -5.82 -22.38 -10.32
N PRO A 209 -5.32 -22.25 -9.08
CA PRO A 209 -6.10 -22.66 -7.93
C PRO A 209 -7.35 -21.78 -7.82
N GLU A 210 -8.50 -22.39 -7.67
CA GLU A 210 -9.79 -21.70 -7.51
C GLU A 210 -10.19 -21.68 -6.03
N LEU A 211 -11.10 -20.78 -5.66
CA LEU A 211 -11.57 -20.66 -4.26
C LEU A 211 -12.16 -21.96 -3.67
N TRP A 212 -12.64 -22.84 -4.53
CA TRP A 212 -13.19 -24.15 -4.16
C TRP A 212 -12.22 -25.32 -4.35
N SER A 213 -10.99 -25.05 -4.83
CA SER A 213 -9.98 -26.09 -5.01
C SER A 213 -9.40 -26.49 -3.66
N ASN A 214 -9.18 -27.78 -3.48
CA ASN A 214 -8.38 -28.25 -2.37
C ASN A 214 -6.91 -27.89 -2.64
N LEU A 215 -6.33 -27.02 -1.82
CA LEU A 215 -4.97 -26.54 -2.03
C LEU A 215 -3.93 -27.64 -1.85
N SER A 216 -4.23 -28.66 -1.03
CA SER A 216 -3.35 -29.82 -0.87
C SER A 216 -3.22 -30.64 -2.16
N ASP A 217 -4.22 -30.54 -3.06
CA ASP A 217 -4.22 -31.31 -4.30
C ASP A 217 -3.60 -30.52 -5.47
N SER A 218 -3.49 -29.20 -5.32
CA SER A 218 -3.29 -28.32 -6.49
C SER A 218 -1.87 -28.02 -6.86
N ASN A 219 -0.90 -28.29 -5.98
CA ASN A 219 0.31 -27.67 -6.25
C ASN A 219 1.47 -28.27 -5.96
N LEU A 220 1.20 -28.78 -5.24
CA LEU A 220 2.16 -29.05 -4.33
C LEU A 220 2.55 -30.44 -4.61
N ASN A 221 1.82 -31.11 -5.47
CA ASN A 221 1.95 -32.52 -5.79
C ASN A 221 3.23 -32.89 -6.56
N GLU A 222 3.86 -31.96 -7.24
CA GLU A 222 5.14 -32.26 -7.87
C GLU A 222 6.31 -32.27 -6.86
N ASN A 223 6.29 -31.35 -5.89
CA ASN A 223 7.19 -31.38 -4.73
C ASN A 223 6.76 -30.33 -3.67
N PRO A 224 6.05 -30.73 -2.60
CA PRO A 224 5.60 -29.81 -1.54
C PRO A 224 6.75 -29.03 -0.89
N ALA A 225 7.94 -29.64 -0.80
CA ALA A 225 9.13 -28.98 -0.24
C ALA A 225 9.60 -27.78 -1.06
N TRP A 226 9.30 -27.73 -2.35
CA TRP A 226 9.73 -26.63 -3.20
C TRP A 226 8.91 -25.36 -2.99
N LEU A 227 7.62 -25.51 -2.74
CA LEU A 227 6.78 -24.36 -2.42
C LEU A 227 6.96 -23.92 -0.98
N GLY A 228 7.29 -24.84 -0.08
CA GLY A 228 7.44 -24.55 1.34
C GLY A 228 6.16 -23.96 1.96
N ALA A 229 5.00 -24.12 1.26
CA ALA A 229 3.77 -23.47 1.67
C ALA A 229 3.30 -23.91 3.05
N GLU A 230 3.41 -25.19 3.37
CA GLU A 230 3.09 -25.67 4.72
C GLU A 230 4.07 -25.11 5.76
N GLY A 231 5.37 -25.13 5.48
CA GLY A 231 6.39 -24.54 6.33
C GLY A 231 6.24 -23.03 6.46
N TYR A 232 5.91 -22.35 5.35
CA TYR A 232 5.64 -20.91 5.36
C TYR A 232 4.42 -20.57 6.23
N MET A 233 3.30 -21.28 6.05
CA MET A 233 2.06 -21.04 6.80
C MET A 233 2.16 -21.48 8.26
N ALA A 234 3.06 -22.40 8.61
CA ALA A 234 3.33 -22.77 10.01
C ALA A 234 3.95 -21.59 10.79
N VAL A 235 4.81 -20.81 10.14
CA VAL A 235 5.47 -19.64 10.73
C VAL A 235 4.66 -18.35 10.51
N ASN A 236 3.95 -18.26 9.37
CA ASN A 236 3.13 -17.13 8.98
C ASN A 236 1.67 -17.57 8.80
N PRO A 237 0.92 -17.75 9.89
CA PRO A 237 -0.46 -18.23 9.82
C PRO A 237 -1.33 -17.28 8.98
N LEU A 238 -2.32 -17.84 8.28
CA LEU A 238 -3.22 -17.08 7.41
C LEU A 238 -3.77 -15.84 8.11
N PHE A 239 -4.26 -16.01 9.34
CA PHE A 239 -4.60 -14.89 10.20
C PHE A 239 -3.51 -14.73 11.29
N PRO A 240 -2.87 -13.56 11.41
CA PRO A 240 -3.15 -12.27 10.75
C PRO A 240 -2.28 -12.00 9.50
N CYS A 241 -1.37 -12.92 9.12
CA CYS A 241 -0.26 -12.59 8.25
C CYS A 241 -0.69 -12.27 6.80
N LEU A 242 -1.71 -12.93 6.24
CA LEU A 242 -2.24 -12.57 4.92
C LEU A 242 -2.67 -11.10 4.87
N PHE A 243 -3.33 -10.60 5.93
CA PHE A 243 -3.88 -9.26 6.02
C PHE A 243 -2.81 -8.17 6.17
N ILE A 244 -1.64 -8.55 6.66
CA ILE A 244 -0.44 -7.69 6.72
C ILE A 244 0.33 -7.76 5.40
N THR A 245 0.45 -8.95 4.82
CA THR A 245 1.20 -9.18 3.57
C THR A 245 0.56 -8.45 2.40
N ILE A 246 -0.77 -8.57 2.21
CA ILE A 246 -1.52 -7.79 1.22
C ILE A 246 -2.09 -6.55 1.92
N ALA A 247 -1.24 -5.59 2.23
CA ALA A 247 -1.66 -4.31 2.75
C ALA A 247 -2.19 -3.41 1.63
N CYS A 248 -1.30 -2.90 0.80
CA CYS A 248 -1.66 -2.15 -0.39
C CYS A 248 -2.42 -3.07 -1.37
N GLY A 249 -3.48 -2.59 -1.97
CA GLY A 249 -4.39 -3.42 -2.79
C GLY A 249 -5.62 -3.94 -2.04
N ALA A 250 -5.59 -3.98 -0.68
CA ALA A 250 -6.75 -4.26 0.15
C ALA A 250 -7.11 -3.06 1.04
N ILE A 251 -6.24 -2.68 1.97
CA ILE A 251 -6.32 -1.44 2.77
C ILE A 251 -4.93 -1.03 3.20
N SER A 252 -4.62 0.27 3.15
CA SER A 252 -3.31 0.80 3.49
C SER A 252 -3.41 2.14 4.23
N GLY A 253 -2.87 2.20 5.44
CA GLY A 253 -2.82 3.44 6.20
C GLY A 253 -1.87 4.49 5.63
N PHE A 254 -0.86 4.06 4.86
CA PHE A 254 0.01 4.96 4.11
C PHE A 254 -0.78 5.89 3.19
N HIS A 255 -1.88 5.40 2.58
CA HIS A 255 -2.74 6.19 1.71
C HIS A 255 -3.31 7.43 2.40
N ALA A 256 -3.67 7.33 3.68
CA ALA A 256 -4.15 8.48 4.45
C ALA A 256 -3.08 9.56 4.67
N THR A 257 -1.80 9.25 4.50
CA THR A 257 -0.72 10.24 4.49
C THR A 257 -0.56 10.90 3.13
N GLN A 258 -1.00 10.26 2.05
CA GLN A 258 -0.90 10.75 0.67
C GLN A 258 -2.15 11.54 0.24
N SER A 259 -3.33 11.09 0.66
CA SER A 259 -4.61 11.74 0.32
C SER A 259 -4.65 13.24 0.62
N PRO A 260 -4.03 13.79 1.69
CA PRO A 260 -3.96 15.23 1.92
C PRO A 260 -3.23 16.01 0.83
N LEU A 261 -2.23 15.42 0.17
CA LEU A 261 -1.53 16.06 -0.94
C LEU A 261 -2.51 16.34 -2.10
N MET A 262 -3.34 15.36 -2.42
CA MET A 262 -4.34 15.47 -3.48
C MET A 262 -5.54 16.33 -3.05
N ALA A 263 -5.93 16.26 -1.79
CA ALA A 263 -6.95 17.13 -1.21
C ALA A 263 -6.63 18.64 -1.38
N ARG A 264 -5.34 18.97 -1.32
CA ARG A 264 -4.81 20.34 -1.55
C ARG A 264 -4.81 20.75 -3.03
N CYS A 265 -5.09 19.81 -3.95
CA CYS A 265 -5.10 20.07 -5.39
C CYS A 265 -6.50 20.01 -6.04
N MET A 266 -7.50 19.54 -5.31
CA MET A 266 -8.86 19.34 -5.84
C MET A 266 -9.67 20.63 -5.86
N LYS A 267 -10.28 20.91 -7.02
CA LYS A 267 -11.19 22.07 -7.19
C LYS A 267 -12.58 21.84 -6.60
N ASN A 268 -13.09 20.61 -6.61
CA ASN A 268 -14.46 20.28 -6.23
C ASN A 268 -14.53 18.96 -5.46
N GLU A 269 -15.26 18.93 -4.35
CA GLU A 269 -15.48 17.73 -3.51
C GLU A 269 -16.15 16.58 -4.26
N LYS A 270 -17.03 16.87 -5.23
CA LYS A 270 -17.77 15.84 -6.00
C LYS A 270 -16.84 14.92 -6.80
N MET A 271 -15.60 15.36 -7.07
CA MET A 271 -14.58 14.54 -7.71
C MET A 271 -13.87 13.58 -6.75
N GLY A 272 -14.15 13.62 -5.45
CA GLY A 272 -13.51 12.76 -4.45
C GLY A 272 -13.73 11.27 -4.71
N ARG A 273 -14.93 10.85 -5.12
CA ARG A 273 -15.20 9.43 -5.40
C ARG A 273 -14.34 8.87 -6.53
N PRO A 274 -14.31 9.42 -7.75
CA PRO A 274 -13.42 8.89 -8.78
C PRO A 274 -11.94 9.01 -8.40
N ILE A 275 -11.51 10.05 -7.68
CA ILE A 275 -10.10 10.26 -7.35
C ILE A 275 -9.64 9.32 -6.23
N PHE A 276 -10.28 9.32 -5.07
CA PHE A 276 -9.81 8.53 -3.93
C PHE A 276 -10.35 7.09 -3.95
N TYR A 277 -11.68 6.94 -4.00
CA TYR A 277 -12.28 5.60 -4.04
C TYR A 277 -11.90 4.86 -5.32
N GLY A 278 -11.95 5.55 -6.48
CA GLY A 278 -11.62 4.98 -7.77
C GLY A 278 -10.14 4.58 -7.91
N ALA A 279 -9.20 5.39 -7.40
CA ALA A 279 -7.79 5.04 -7.41
C ALA A 279 -7.53 3.76 -6.60
N MET A 280 -8.14 3.62 -5.41
CA MET A 280 -7.99 2.41 -4.59
C MET A 280 -8.58 1.17 -5.26
N ILE A 281 -9.73 1.26 -5.92
CA ILE A 281 -10.29 0.14 -6.71
C ILE A 281 -9.35 -0.24 -7.87
N THR A 282 -8.74 0.75 -8.53
CA THR A 282 -7.77 0.50 -9.60
C THR A 282 -6.53 -0.19 -9.06
N GLU A 283 -6.06 0.20 -7.88
CA GLU A 283 -4.97 -0.45 -7.17
C GLU A 283 -5.32 -1.90 -6.78
N GLY A 284 -6.53 -2.12 -6.26
CA GLY A 284 -7.04 -3.46 -5.96
C GLY A 284 -7.09 -4.36 -7.20
N ALA A 285 -7.44 -3.81 -8.37
CA ALA A 285 -7.40 -4.54 -9.63
C ALA A 285 -5.95 -4.90 -10.05
N VAL A 286 -4.98 -4.01 -9.86
CA VAL A 286 -3.56 -4.30 -10.07
C VAL A 286 -3.08 -5.41 -9.14
N ALA A 287 -3.45 -5.35 -7.86
CA ALA A 287 -3.12 -6.40 -6.88
C ALA A 287 -3.75 -7.75 -7.26
N LEU A 288 -4.99 -7.74 -7.72
CA LEU A 288 -5.69 -8.94 -8.17
C LEU A 288 -5.01 -9.60 -9.38
N ILE A 289 -4.57 -8.78 -10.36
CA ILE A 289 -3.82 -9.26 -11.53
C ILE A 289 -2.51 -9.91 -11.08
N TRP A 290 -1.74 -9.24 -10.20
CA TRP A 290 -0.47 -9.76 -9.71
C TRP A 290 -0.63 -11.00 -8.83
N ALA A 291 -1.65 -11.07 -7.98
CA ALA A 291 -1.97 -12.29 -7.24
C ALA A 291 -2.24 -13.46 -8.18
N THR A 292 -3.01 -13.22 -9.25
CA THR A 292 -3.35 -14.24 -10.26
C THR A 292 -2.13 -14.71 -11.05
N VAL A 293 -1.33 -13.76 -11.55
CA VAL A 293 -0.09 -14.06 -12.26
C VAL A 293 0.90 -14.82 -11.37
N SER A 294 0.95 -14.48 -10.09
CA SER A 294 1.81 -15.14 -9.12
C SER A 294 1.30 -16.54 -8.75
N MET A 295 -0.02 -16.74 -8.68
CA MET A 295 -0.56 -18.08 -8.54
C MET A 295 -0.24 -18.96 -9.76
N TYR A 296 -0.29 -18.41 -10.98
CA TYR A 296 0.22 -19.13 -12.15
C TYR A 296 1.71 -19.44 -12.02
N PHE A 297 2.52 -18.47 -11.57
CA PHE A 297 3.97 -18.65 -11.42
C PHE A 297 4.32 -19.73 -10.41
N PHE A 298 3.74 -19.68 -9.22
CA PHE A 298 4.10 -20.58 -8.13
C PHE A 298 3.40 -21.95 -8.16
N TYR A 299 2.13 -21.98 -8.60
CA TYR A 299 1.35 -23.22 -8.64
C TYR A 299 1.43 -23.84 -10.04
N TYR A 300 1.32 -25.11 -10.15
CA TYR A 300 1.32 -25.89 -11.41
C TYR A 300 2.58 -25.73 -12.28
N GLY A 301 3.70 -25.29 -11.68
CA GLY A 301 4.99 -25.23 -12.38
C GLY A 301 5.13 -24.08 -13.39
N GLY A 302 4.26 -23.08 -13.38
CA GLY A 302 4.30 -21.96 -14.33
C GLY A 302 5.59 -21.14 -14.34
N TRP A 303 6.35 -21.16 -13.24
CA TRP A 303 7.67 -20.52 -13.16
C TRP A 303 8.67 -21.08 -14.20
N ARG A 304 8.56 -22.36 -14.57
CA ARG A 304 9.44 -22.99 -15.57
C ARG A 304 9.33 -22.35 -16.95
N GLU A 305 8.17 -21.77 -17.29
CA GLU A 305 7.98 -21.02 -18.54
C GLU A 305 8.61 -19.63 -18.51
N CYS A 306 8.95 -19.14 -17.33
CA CYS A 306 9.47 -17.79 -17.12
C CYS A 306 10.99 -17.74 -16.93
N VAL A 307 11.67 -18.88 -16.85
CA VAL A 307 13.10 -19.00 -16.62
C VAL A 307 13.79 -19.75 -17.76
N THR A 308 15.12 -19.58 -17.91
CA THR A 308 15.88 -20.40 -18.86
C THR A 308 16.09 -21.82 -18.31
N PRO A 309 16.36 -22.81 -19.17
CA PRO A 309 16.66 -24.19 -18.73
C PRO A 309 17.78 -24.27 -17.69
N GLU A 310 18.82 -23.44 -17.84
CA GLU A 310 19.96 -23.38 -16.92
C GLU A 310 19.53 -22.86 -15.54
N MET A 311 18.76 -21.76 -15.52
CA MET A 311 18.19 -21.22 -14.28
C MET A 311 17.24 -22.22 -13.63
N ALA A 312 16.43 -22.94 -14.41
CA ALA A 312 15.54 -23.96 -13.88
C ALA A 312 16.32 -25.08 -13.17
N GLN A 313 17.43 -25.55 -13.75
CA GLN A 313 18.28 -26.56 -13.12
C GLN A 313 18.92 -26.03 -11.82
N GLU A 314 19.38 -24.78 -11.82
CA GLU A 314 19.94 -24.16 -10.62
C GLU A 314 18.90 -24.07 -9.48
N PHE A 315 17.67 -23.63 -9.77
CA PHE A 315 16.60 -23.55 -8.78
C PHE A 315 16.18 -24.92 -8.26
N ILE A 316 16.15 -25.95 -9.13
CA ILE A 316 15.90 -27.34 -8.74
C ILE A 316 17.00 -27.81 -7.79
N ALA A 317 18.26 -27.61 -8.13
CA ALA A 317 19.39 -28.00 -7.28
C ALA A 317 19.37 -27.28 -5.92
N GLN A 318 18.96 -26.01 -5.88
CA GLN A 318 18.80 -25.27 -4.62
C GLN A 318 17.62 -25.80 -3.79
N ALA A 319 16.54 -26.22 -4.44
CA ALA A 319 15.39 -26.83 -3.77
C ALA A 319 15.74 -28.21 -3.20
N ASP A 320 16.51 -29.02 -3.93
CA ASP A 320 17.04 -30.30 -3.46
C ASP A 320 18.01 -30.10 -2.27
N GLY A 321 18.69 -28.95 -2.20
CA GLY A 321 19.48 -28.50 -1.06
C GLY A 321 18.69 -27.93 0.13
N GLY A 322 17.34 -28.00 0.09
CA GLY A 322 16.45 -27.61 1.18
C GLY A 322 15.94 -26.16 1.13
N LYS A 323 16.24 -25.39 0.09
CA LYS A 323 15.63 -24.08 -0.11
C LYS A 323 14.28 -24.20 -0.78
N SER A 324 13.24 -23.62 -0.17
CA SER A 324 11.92 -23.59 -0.80
C SER A 324 11.88 -22.70 -2.05
N LEU A 325 10.95 -22.96 -2.96
CA LEU A 325 10.75 -22.13 -4.15
C LEU A 325 10.48 -20.65 -3.78
N LEU A 326 9.77 -20.42 -2.68
CA LEU A 326 9.51 -19.08 -2.15
C LEU A 326 10.77 -18.36 -1.71
N GLN A 327 11.77 -19.07 -1.19
CA GLN A 327 13.05 -18.48 -0.79
C GLN A 327 13.93 -18.16 -1.99
N ASN A 328 13.72 -18.87 -3.11
CA ASN A 328 14.49 -18.68 -4.34
C ASN A 328 13.99 -17.50 -5.17
N PHE A 329 12.70 -17.16 -5.10
CA PHE A 329 12.11 -16.09 -5.90
C PHE A 329 11.62 -14.93 -5.05
N THR A 330 12.39 -13.84 -5.00
CA THR A 330 11.90 -12.59 -4.42
C THR A 330 10.84 -11.94 -5.30
N ALA A 331 9.94 -11.13 -4.72
CA ALA A 331 8.89 -10.47 -5.49
C ALA A 331 9.42 -9.63 -6.68
N PRO A 332 10.53 -8.85 -6.57
CA PRO A 332 11.12 -8.18 -7.72
C PRO A 332 11.59 -9.13 -8.83
N GLN A 333 12.12 -10.30 -8.48
CA GLN A 333 12.53 -11.30 -9.47
C GLN A 333 11.33 -11.89 -10.20
N VAL A 334 10.25 -12.21 -9.51
CA VAL A 334 8.99 -12.68 -10.13
C VAL A 334 8.48 -11.65 -11.15
N VAL A 335 8.46 -10.37 -10.78
CA VAL A 335 8.06 -9.29 -11.70
C VAL A 335 8.92 -9.29 -12.96
N LYS A 336 10.24 -9.31 -12.81
CA LYS A 336 11.19 -9.30 -13.93
C LYS A 336 10.97 -10.51 -14.84
N LEU A 337 10.91 -11.72 -14.28
CA LEU A 337 10.77 -12.97 -15.03
C LEU A 337 9.45 -13.01 -15.80
N VAL A 338 8.35 -12.72 -15.14
CA VAL A 338 7.02 -12.73 -15.76
C VAL A 338 6.91 -11.67 -16.86
N CYS A 339 7.29 -10.42 -16.58
CA CYS A 339 7.18 -9.35 -17.57
C CYS A 339 8.07 -9.62 -18.80
N SER A 340 9.28 -10.14 -18.61
CA SER A 340 10.18 -10.48 -19.72
C SER A 340 9.64 -11.64 -20.54
N SER A 341 9.11 -12.70 -19.89
CA SER A 341 8.57 -13.87 -20.57
C SER A 341 7.27 -13.59 -21.32
N TRP A 342 6.33 -12.86 -20.69
CA TRP A 342 5.00 -12.68 -21.26
C TRP A 342 4.88 -11.51 -22.25
N LEU A 343 5.66 -10.45 -22.05
CA LEU A 343 5.52 -9.21 -22.83
C LEU A 343 6.67 -9.02 -23.83
N GLY A 344 7.61 -9.95 -23.87
CA GLY A 344 8.82 -9.83 -24.71
C GLY A 344 9.70 -8.65 -24.30
N VAL A 345 10.72 -8.34 -25.12
CA VAL A 345 11.74 -7.34 -24.75
C VAL A 345 11.15 -5.93 -24.59
N ALA A 346 10.41 -5.44 -25.58
CA ALA A 346 9.88 -4.08 -25.55
C ALA A 346 8.78 -3.89 -24.49
N GLY A 347 7.84 -4.84 -24.41
CA GLY A 347 6.78 -4.84 -23.40
C GLY A 347 7.33 -5.04 -21.99
N GLY A 348 8.34 -5.90 -21.83
CA GLY A 348 9.05 -6.12 -20.58
C GLY A 348 9.74 -4.86 -20.06
N ILE A 349 10.43 -4.12 -20.91
CA ILE A 349 11.05 -2.83 -20.52
C ILE A 349 10.00 -1.83 -20.07
N LEU A 350 8.90 -1.68 -20.81
CA LEU A 350 7.84 -0.73 -20.46
C LEU A 350 7.15 -1.12 -19.15
N ALA A 351 6.93 -2.43 -18.93
CA ALA A 351 6.38 -2.96 -17.68
C ALA A 351 7.32 -2.71 -16.49
N LEU A 352 8.62 -2.99 -16.67
CA LEU A 352 9.63 -2.75 -15.65
C LEU A 352 9.74 -1.26 -15.30
N LEU A 353 9.63 -0.37 -16.30
CA LEU A 353 9.55 1.07 -16.04
C LEU A 353 8.35 1.44 -15.15
N GLY A 354 7.20 0.82 -15.35
CA GLY A 354 6.04 1.02 -14.46
C GLY A 354 6.31 0.57 -13.03
N VAL A 355 6.92 -0.61 -12.85
CA VAL A 355 7.25 -1.17 -11.52
C VAL A 355 8.36 -0.39 -10.81
N VAL A 356 9.33 0.14 -11.56
CA VAL A 356 10.40 0.98 -11.01
C VAL A 356 9.89 2.38 -10.68
N ALA A 357 9.04 2.94 -11.53
CA ALA A 357 8.52 4.29 -11.35
C ALA A 357 7.57 4.40 -10.15
N ALA A 358 6.76 3.37 -9.91
CA ALA A 358 5.79 3.37 -8.82
C ALA A 358 6.44 3.61 -7.42
N PRO A 359 7.45 2.85 -6.97
CA PRO A 359 8.12 3.14 -5.70
C PRO A 359 8.88 4.46 -5.72
N ILE A 360 9.49 4.85 -6.83
CA ILE A 360 10.22 6.13 -6.93
C ILE A 360 9.26 7.30 -6.67
N THR A 361 8.07 7.27 -7.26
CA THR A 361 7.08 8.34 -7.08
C THR A 361 6.43 8.29 -5.70
N SER A 362 6.11 7.11 -5.18
CA SER A 362 5.55 6.97 -3.83
C SER A 362 6.57 7.37 -2.74
N GLY A 363 7.86 7.12 -2.95
CA GLY A 363 8.91 7.50 -2.01
C GLY A 363 9.13 9.02 -1.93
N ASP A 364 9.13 9.74 -3.05
CA ASP A 364 9.26 11.20 -3.02
C ASP A 364 8.04 11.84 -2.35
N THR A 365 6.83 11.37 -2.63
CA THR A 365 5.62 11.89 -1.97
C THR A 365 5.53 11.48 -0.50
N ALA A 366 6.09 10.33 -0.11
CA ALA A 366 6.25 9.95 1.29
C ALA A 366 7.12 10.96 2.05
N LEU A 367 8.30 11.29 1.54
CA LEU A 367 9.19 12.26 2.16
C LEU A 367 8.60 13.69 2.13
N ARG A 368 7.86 14.06 1.08
CA ARG A 368 7.07 15.30 1.04
C ARG A 368 6.00 15.31 2.12
N SER A 369 5.26 14.23 2.30
CA SER A 369 4.25 14.11 3.36
C SER A 369 4.89 14.20 4.74
N ALA A 370 6.01 13.54 4.98
CA ALA A 370 6.75 13.64 6.23
C ALA A 370 7.18 15.10 6.53
N ARG A 371 7.73 15.79 5.53
CA ARG A 371 8.06 17.23 5.63
C ARG A 371 6.85 18.06 6.05
N LEU A 372 5.71 17.85 5.40
CA LEU A 372 4.49 18.62 5.68
C LEU A 372 3.93 18.31 7.07
N ILE A 373 3.93 17.04 7.48
CA ILE A 373 3.48 16.61 8.81
C ILE A 373 4.34 17.26 9.89
N ILE A 374 5.66 17.25 9.74
CA ILE A 374 6.58 17.91 10.69
C ILE A 374 6.34 19.42 10.70
N ALA A 375 6.25 20.04 9.53
CA ALA A 375 6.04 21.47 9.40
C ALA A 375 4.72 21.95 10.02
N GLU A 376 3.63 21.20 9.81
CA GLU A 376 2.33 21.45 10.44
C GLU A 376 2.42 21.39 11.98
N PHE A 377 3.15 20.39 12.49
CA PHE A 377 3.30 20.20 13.93
C PHE A 377 4.06 21.34 14.62
N ILE A 378 5.15 21.81 13.99
CA ILE A 378 5.97 22.90 14.55
C ILE A 378 5.48 24.30 14.13
N GLY A 379 4.38 24.37 13.35
CA GLY A 379 3.80 25.64 12.87
C GLY A 379 4.69 26.39 11.86
N LEU A 380 5.54 25.68 11.09
CA LEU A 380 6.50 26.28 10.18
C LEU A 380 5.92 26.42 8.77
N GLU A 381 5.75 27.66 8.31
CA GLU A 381 5.27 27.96 6.97
C GLU A 381 6.23 27.44 5.88
N GLN A 382 5.69 26.79 4.83
CA GLN A 382 6.47 26.09 3.82
C GLN A 382 6.67 26.85 2.48
N ARG A 383 6.29 28.13 2.39
CA ARG A 383 6.51 28.93 1.16
C ARG A 383 7.98 29.16 0.86
N SER A 384 8.80 29.42 1.89
CA SER A 384 10.22 29.70 1.75
C SER A 384 11.06 28.43 1.59
N MET A 385 11.98 28.40 0.61
CA MET A 385 12.92 27.31 0.41
C MET A 385 13.80 27.06 1.66
N ARG A 386 14.26 28.14 2.34
CA ARG A 386 15.06 28.00 3.58
C ARG A 386 14.28 27.25 4.66
N LYS A 387 13.01 27.59 4.85
CA LYS A 387 12.16 26.93 5.86
C LYS A 387 11.91 25.45 5.51
N ARG A 388 11.78 25.09 4.22
CA ARG A 388 11.70 23.69 3.79
C ARG A 388 12.98 22.93 4.10
N LEU A 389 14.15 23.51 3.85
CA LEU A 389 15.45 22.88 4.12
C LEU A 389 15.65 22.57 5.61
N TYR A 390 15.19 23.42 6.55
CA TYR A 390 15.25 23.12 7.97
C TYR A 390 14.57 21.82 8.37
N VAL A 391 13.46 21.46 7.70
CA VAL A 391 12.75 20.21 7.94
C VAL A 391 13.36 19.07 7.12
N CYS A 392 13.73 19.33 5.86
CA CYS A 392 14.19 18.29 4.95
C CYS A 392 15.57 17.72 5.32
N ILE A 393 16.51 18.56 5.77
CA ILE A 393 17.87 18.09 6.07
C ILE A 393 17.88 16.99 7.15
N PRO A 394 17.29 17.19 8.35
CA PRO A 394 17.25 16.11 9.34
C PRO A 394 16.42 14.90 8.89
N LEU A 395 15.32 15.13 8.14
CA LEU A 395 14.50 14.06 7.60
C LEU A 395 15.30 13.17 6.62
N PHE A 396 16.01 13.78 5.68
CA PHE A 396 16.83 13.06 4.72
C PHE A 396 18.02 12.35 5.40
N ALA A 397 18.69 13.01 6.36
CA ALA A 397 19.77 12.39 7.10
C ALA A 397 19.31 11.14 7.85
N ALA A 398 18.14 11.18 8.50
CA ALA A 398 17.55 10.03 9.18
C ALA A 398 17.16 8.92 8.18
N THR A 399 16.59 9.27 7.01
CA THR A 399 16.25 8.30 5.96
C THR A 399 17.50 7.61 5.39
N VAL A 400 18.59 8.37 5.20
CA VAL A 400 19.90 7.80 4.79
C VAL A 400 20.43 6.84 5.86
N GLY A 401 20.32 7.19 7.14
CA GLY A 401 20.69 6.29 8.24
C GLY A 401 19.96 4.96 8.19
N ILE A 402 18.64 4.98 7.97
CA ILE A 402 17.83 3.76 7.79
C ILE A 402 18.30 2.96 6.56
N LEU A 403 18.53 3.65 5.44
CA LEU A 403 18.97 3.02 4.19
C LEU A 403 20.35 2.36 4.33
N VAL A 404 21.31 3.03 4.96
CA VAL A 404 22.65 2.47 5.22
C VAL A 404 22.55 1.24 6.12
N TRP A 405 21.81 1.33 7.22
CA TRP A 405 21.57 0.20 8.10
C TRP A 405 20.95 -0.99 7.37
N GLN A 406 19.96 -0.73 6.49
CA GLN A 406 19.33 -1.74 5.64
C GLN A 406 20.32 -2.43 4.70
N MET A 407 21.29 -1.68 4.16
CA MET A 407 22.28 -2.20 3.22
C MET A 407 23.40 -3.01 3.91
N GLU A 408 23.76 -2.64 5.13
CA GLU A 408 24.80 -3.32 5.91
C GLU A 408 24.33 -4.63 6.55
N ASN A 409 23.01 -4.80 6.71
CA ASN A 409 22.44 -6.02 7.29
C ASN A 409 21.95 -6.98 6.20
N PRO A 410 22.35 -8.27 6.23
CA PRO A 410 21.94 -9.26 5.22
C PRO A 410 20.42 -9.36 5.06
N ASP A 411 19.66 -9.31 6.15
CA ASP A 411 18.19 -9.34 6.17
C ASP A 411 17.55 -7.95 6.30
N GLY A 412 18.32 -6.89 6.20
CA GLY A 412 17.86 -5.53 6.49
C GLY A 412 16.64 -5.10 5.69
N PHE A 413 16.58 -5.47 4.40
CA PHE A 413 15.42 -5.19 3.56
C PHE A 413 14.15 -5.90 4.09
N ASN A 414 14.23 -7.19 4.39
CA ASN A 414 13.08 -7.96 4.86
C ASN A 414 12.58 -7.45 6.22
N ILE A 415 13.48 -7.10 7.12
CA ILE A 415 13.14 -6.54 8.43
C ILE A 415 12.39 -5.22 8.27
N ILE A 416 12.92 -4.27 7.49
CA ILE A 416 12.26 -2.98 7.27
C ILE A 416 10.93 -3.18 6.54
N TRP A 417 10.86 -4.09 5.56
CA TRP A 417 9.62 -4.40 4.85
C TRP A 417 8.50 -4.90 5.78
N GLN A 418 8.83 -5.75 6.73
CA GLN A 418 7.87 -6.25 7.71
C GLN A 418 7.40 -5.16 8.68
N TYR A 419 8.31 -4.35 9.21
CA TYR A 419 7.94 -3.19 10.03
C TYR A 419 7.12 -2.17 9.24
N PHE A 420 7.47 -1.93 7.99
CA PHE A 420 6.70 -1.10 7.08
C PHE A 420 5.28 -1.65 6.90
N GLY A 421 5.12 -2.94 6.62
CA GLY A 421 3.83 -3.58 6.43
C GLY A 421 2.93 -3.44 7.67
N TRP A 422 3.45 -3.80 8.86
CA TRP A 422 2.71 -3.66 10.12
C TRP A 422 2.40 -2.20 10.46
N ALA A 423 3.37 -1.31 10.34
CA ALA A 423 3.19 0.11 10.63
C ALA A 423 2.16 0.75 9.70
N ASN A 424 2.20 0.37 8.42
CA ASN A 424 1.23 0.79 7.42
C ASN A 424 -0.20 0.37 7.82
N GLN A 425 -0.40 -0.88 8.19
CA GLN A 425 -1.72 -1.37 8.62
C GLN A 425 -2.18 -0.73 9.94
N THR A 426 -1.26 -0.48 10.86
CA THR A 426 -1.56 0.21 12.12
C THR A 426 -2.06 1.65 11.89
N LEU A 427 -1.51 2.36 10.89
CA LEU A 427 -2.05 3.67 10.49
C LEU A 427 -3.50 3.56 10.00
N SER A 428 -3.85 2.50 9.28
CA SER A 428 -5.23 2.30 8.83
C SER A 428 -6.20 2.15 10.00
N VAL A 429 -5.79 1.51 11.08
CA VAL A 429 -6.59 1.40 12.32
C VAL A 429 -6.92 2.80 12.85
N PHE A 430 -5.92 3.64 13.07
CA PHE A 430 -6.14 5.00 13.59
C PHE A 430 -6.96 5.88 12.65
N THR A 431 -6.75 5.73 11.35
CA THR A 431 -7.54 6.44 10.33
C THR A 431 -9.00 6.02 10.38
N LEU A 432 -9.30 4.72 10.42
CA LEU A 432 -10.65 4.18 10.48
C LEU A 432 -11.37 4.61 11.77
N TRP A 433 -10.71 4.57 12.92
CA TRP A 433 -11.26 5.09 14.17
C TRP A 433 -11.53 6.59 14.10
N THR A 434 -10.63 7.37 13.49
CA THR A 434 -10.81 8.82 13.28
C THR A 434 -12.05 9.10 12.44
N ILE A 435 -12.23 8.37 11.34
CA ILE A 435 -13.39 8.50 10.47
C ILE A 435 -14.66 8.07 11.22
N THR A 436 -14.61 6.97 11.98
CA THR A 436 -15.73 6.47 12.77
C THR A 436 -16.22 7.53 13.76
N VAL A 437 -15.31 8.11 14.54
CA VAL A 437 -15.64 9.19 15.48
C VAL A 437 -16.19 10.42 14.75
N CYS A 438 -15.64 10.77 13.60
CA CYS A 438 -16.16 11.87 12.77
C CYS A 438 -17.62 11.62 12.32
N LEU A 439 -17.92 10.42 11.81
CA LEU A 439 -19.26 10.05 11.37
C LEU A 439 -20.27 10.08 12.52
N VAL A 440 -19.89 9.56 13.69
CA VAL A 440 -20.70 9.68 14.92
C VAL A 440 -20.97 11.14 15.24
N GLN A 441 -19.96 11.99 15.19
CA GLN A 441 -20.12 13.43 15.46
C GLN A 441 -21.04 14.14 14.48
N GLN A 442 -21.08 13.64 13.24
CA GLN A 442 -21.97 14.17 12.19
C GLN A 442 -23.34 13.48 12.16
N LYS A 443 -23.64 12.58 13.10
CA LYS A 443 -24.87 11.77 13.14
C LYS A 443 -25.12 10.98 11.86
N LYS A 444 -24.04 10.45 11.26
CA LYS A 444 -24.06 9.64 10.03
C LYS A 444 -23.86 8.16 10.34
N PRO A 445 -24.20 7.23 9.40
CA PRO A 445 -23.99 5.81 9.55
C PRO A 445 -22.48 5.50 9.74
N PHE A 446 -22.06 5.27 10.97
CA PHE A 446 -20.66 5.02 11.34
C PHE A 446 -20.26 3.54 11.33
N ILE A 447 -21.24 2.64 11.26
CA ILE A 447 -21.00 1.18 11.24
C ILE A 447 -20.10 0.78 10.06
N ILE A 448 -20.24 1.47 8.92
CA ILE A 448 -19.45 1.22 7.72
C ILE A 448 -17.93 1.36 7.94
N THR A 449 -17.52 2.17 8.90
CA THR A 449 -16.12 2.37 9.27
C THR A 449 -15.74 1.67 10.56
N LEU A 450 -16.70 1.49 11.46
CA LEU A 450 -16.49 0.79 12.73
C LEU A 450 -16.10 -0.68 12.50
N VAL A 451 -16.82 -1.40 11.62
CA VAL A 451 -16.55 -2.81 11.35
C VAL A 451 -15.11 -3.01 10.81
N PRO A 452 -14.67 -2.30 9.75
CA PRO A 452 -13.28 -2.36 9.34
C PRO A 452 -12.27 -1.92 10.41
N ALA A 453 -12.60 -0.92 11.24
CA ALA A 453 -11.73 -0.46 12.32
C ALA A 453 -11.49 -1.57 13.36
N LEU A 454 -12.56 -2.27 13.77
CA LEU A 454 -12.48 -3.40 14.69
C LEU A 454 -11.67 -4.56 14.11
N PHE A 455 -11.96 -4.92 12.86
CA PHE A 455 -11.24 -5.99 12.15
C PHE A 455 -9.74 -5.69 12.08
N MET A 456 -9.35 -4.50 11.60
CA MET A 456 -7.96 -4.10 11.49
C MET A 456 -7.28 -3.94 12.85
N THR A 457 -8.02 -3.57 13.91
CA THR A 457 -7.49 -3.54 15.27
C THR A 457 -7.07 -4.94 15.71
N VAL A 458 -7.90 -5.96 15.45
CA VAL A 458 -7.55 -7.36 15.77
C VAL A 458 -6.38 -7.84 14.92
N VAL A 459 -6.40 -7.60 13.60
CA VAL A 459 -5.31 -7.99 12.70
C VAL A 459 -3.96 -7.42 13.17
N CYS A 460 -3.88 -6.10 13.39
CA CYS A 460 -2.63 -5.44 13.75
C CYS A 460 -2.13 -5.81 15.15
N SER A 461 -3.04 -5.95 16.12
CA SER A 461 -2.67 -6.36 17.48
C SER A 461 -2.25 -7.83 17.54
N THR A 462 -2.95 -8.72 16.82
CA THR A 462 -2.56 -10.13 16.75
C THR A 462 -1.16 -10.26 16.12
N PHE A 463 -0.92 -9.60 14.99
CA PHE A 463 0.40 -9.65 14.36
C PHE A 463 1.51 -9.14 15.27
N LEU A 464 1.28 -8.02 15.98
CA LEU A 464 2.24 -7.49 16.95
C LEU A 464 2.55 -8.50 18.07
N LEU A 465 1.55 -9.23 18.54
CA LEU A 465 1.70 -10.16 19.66
C LEU A 465 2.40 -11.45 19.23
N ILE A 466 2.03 -12.05 18.09
CA ILE A 466 2.52 -13.38 17.69
C ILE A 466 3.72 -13.37 16.75
N SER A 467 3.95 -12.29 16.01
CA SER A 467 5.05 -12.26 15.02
C SER A 467 6.40 -12.42 15.71
N PRO A 468 7.26 -13.34 15.20
CA PRO A 468 8.62 -13.53 15.73
C PRO A 468 9.48 -12.26 15.65
N GLN A 469 9.18 -11.38 14.69
CA GLN A 469 9.88 -10.10 14.50
C GLN A 469 9.37 -8.99 15.44
N ALA A 470 8.31 -9.27 16.22
CA ALA A 470 7.76 -8.33 17.20
C ALA A 470 7.83 -8.92 18.62
N LEU A 471 6.70 -9.29 19.23
CA LEU A 471 6.70 -9.83 20.59
C LEU A 471 6.88 -11.34 20.68
N GLY A 472 6.63 -12.08 19.59
CA GLY A 472 6.86 -13.52 19.49
C GLY A 472 6.14 -14.38 20.56
N LEU A 473 4.97 -13.92 21.02
CA LEU A 473 4.21 -14.65 22.02
C LEU A 473 3.59 -15.91 21.43
N ASP A 474 3.37 -16.89 22.29
CA ASP A 474 2.60 -18.08 21.92
C ASP A 474 1.24 -17.71 21.33
N GLY A 475 0.77 -18.51 20.36
CA GLY A 475 -0.47 -18.25 19.64
C GLY A 475 -1.67 -18.04 20.56
N THR A 476 -1.81 -18.87 21.63
CA THR A 476 -2.92 -18.74 22.58
C THR A 476 -2.89 -17.40 23.32
N LEU A 477 -1.71 -16.97 23.77
CA LEU A 477 -1.54 -15.67 24.43
C LEU A 477 -1.74 -14.51 23.45
N GLY A 478 -1.24 -14.64 22.23
CA GLY A 478 -1.37 -13.63 21.20
C GLY A 478 -2.82 -13.38 20.77
N TYR A 479 -3.57 -14.44 20.47
CA TYR A 479 -4.99 -14.32 20.11
C TYR A 479 -5.85 -13.82 21.28
N SER A 480 -5.62 -14.33 22.51
CA SER A 480 -6.33 -13.84 23.69
C SER A 480 -6.03 -12.37 23.97
N GLY A 481 -4.77 -11.96 23.84
CA GLY A 481 -4.35 -10.57 24.00
C GLY A 481 -5.02 -9.64 23.01
N SER A 482 -5.14 -10.04 21.74
CA SER A 482 -5.81 -9.24 20.72
C SER A 482 -7.31 -9.08 20.97
N VAL A 483 -7.98 -10.11 21.48
CA VAL A 483 -9.39 -10.04 21.91
C VAL A 483 -9.55 -9.06 23.09
N ILE A 484 -8.64 -9.06 24.06
CA ILE A 484 -8.66 -8.09 25.17
C ILE A 484 -8.52 -6.66 24.63
N ILE A 485 -7.58 -6.42 23.69
CA ILE A 485 -7.39 -5.11 23.07
C ILE A 485 -8.67 -4.66 22.35
N LEU A 486 -9.32 -5.57 21.61
CA LEU A 486 -10.59 -5.30 20.94
C LEU A 486 -11.69 -4.91 21.95
N VAL A 487 -11.83 -5.67 23.03
CA VAL A 487 -12.83 -5.39 24.10
C VAL A 487 -12.57 -4.02 24.73
N VAL A 488 -11.31 -3.71 25.04
CA VAL A 488 -10.92 -2.40 25.58
C VAL A 488 -11.29 -1.25 24.61
N ALA A 489 -11.00 -1.41 23.33
CA ALA A 489 -11.35 -0.43 22.31
C ALA A 489 -12.87 -0.23 22.19
N LEU A 490 -13.65 -1.31 22.22
CA LEU A 490 -15.12 -1.26 22.22
C LEU A 490 -15.69 -0.58 23.45
N VAL A 491 -15.21 -0.97 24.64
CA VAL A 491 -15.68 -0.36 25.92
C VAL A 491 -15.38 1.13 25.93
N TRP A 492 -14.20 1.52 25.49
CA TRP A 492 -13.82 2.92 25.40
C TRP A 492 -14.71 3.69 24.41
N PHE A 493 -14.89 3.17 23.20
CA PHE A 493 -15.73 3.77 22.17
C PHE A 493 -17.19 3.92 22.65
N PHE A 494 -17.80 2.86 23.18
CA PHE A 494 -19.20 2.93 23.62
C PHE A 494 -19.39 3.78 24.89
N SER A 495 -18.39 3.86 25.75
CA SER A 495 -18.41 4.78 26.91
C SER A 495 -18.39 6.24 26.45
N TRP A 496 -17.55 6.56 25.46
CA TRP A 496 -17.53 7.88 24.84
C TRP A 496 -18.82 8.17 24.09
N PHE A 497 -19.35 7.22 23.33
CA PHE A 497 -20.59 7.34 22.57
C PHE A 497 -21.80 7.66 23.47
N LYS A 498 -21.91 6.94 24.61
CA LYS A 498 -22.97 7.18 25.59
C LYS A 498 -22.88 8.57 26.24
N LYS A 499 -21.67 9.03 26.57
CA LYS A 499 -21.49 10.38 27.17
C LYS A 499 -21.88 11.50 26.22
N ARG A 500 -21.76 11.28 24.93
CA ARG A 500 -22.06 12.29 23.92
C ARG A 500 -23.55 12.37 23.55
N ASN A 501 -24.27 11.27 23.69
CA ASN A 501 -25.69 11.20 23.37
C ASN A 501 -26.59 11.46 24.58
N LYS A 502 -25.99 11.71 25.74
CA LYS A 502 -26.63 12.31 26.92
C LYS A 502 -26.47 13.85 26.86
#